data_c8964c5c98d8fdfc3dd0e768c422a6ae
#
_entry.id   c8964c5c98d8fdfc3dd0e768c422a6ae
#
_cell.length_a   1.000
_cell.length_b   1.000
_cell.length_c   1.000
_cell.angle_alpha   90.00
_cell.angle_beta   90.00
_cell.angle_gamma   90.00
#
_symmetry.space_group_name_H-M   'P 1'
#
loop_
_entity.id
_entity.type
_entity.pdbx_description
1 polymer ?
#
loop_
_entity_poly.entity_id
_entity_poly.type
_entity_poly.pdbx_seq_one_letter_code
_entity_poly.pdbx_strand_id
1 'polypeptide(L)'
;MSVLGDLRYALRLWKRYPTLVVVAGLSLGLGVGATTTMYSVVNRVSHYELGFKDVDRMVIFWNTQPDKGIDRQPPTWEVVQALLKNGSTFEAIGLAQFGGAPVTLSGAAESSRVLQMPVDVNGLSVVGVSPLLGRTYLPEDFEDLIKQKEARSIVISHETWQRRLGGMEDVIGKSFHVDGEPRTVIGVMPRGFKLVPWEDHIAFWAANDLSRIPQARWMVAMGRLKPGVTVAAAEAEATTISRQVMEARGDKPGTTKARVEPLHQAFFGRPEDVLTFLLGAVSFVLLIACANVANMLLAAGAAGSCRSC
;
A
#
# COMPACT_ATOMS: atom_id res chain seq x y z
N MET A 1 46.43 -22.25 22.66
CA MET A 1 45.34 -21.96 23.61
C MET A 1 44.19 -22.86 23.20
N SER A 2 43.68 -23.69 24.14
CA SER A 2 42.64 -24.66 23.76
C SER A 2 41.27 -24.07 23.99
N VAL A 3 40.39 -24.13 23.02
CA VAL A 3 38.98 -23.67 23.05
C VAL A 3 38.23 -24.23 24.28
N LEU A 4 38.58 -25.41 24.74
CA LEU A 4 38.05 -26.05 25.95
C LEU A 4 38.47 -25.33 27.25
N GLY A 5 39.65 -24.72 27.29
CA GLY A 5 40.13 -23.92 28.44
C GLY A 5 39.37 -22.62 28.57
N ASP A 6 39.11 -21.98 27.42
CA ASP A 6 38.39 -20.70 27.36
C ASP A 6 36.87 -20.91 27.70
N LEU A 7 36.31 -22.04 27.28
CA LEU A 7 34.91 -22.38 27.63
C LEU A 7 34.72 -22.65 29.13
N ARG A 8 35.69 -23.35 29.77
CA ARG A 8 35.67 -23.58 31.23
C ARG A 8 35.88 -22.28 32.03
N TYR A 9 36.69 -21.38 31.53
CA TYR A 9 36.89 -20.06 32.12
C TYR A 9 35.60 -19.22 32.02
N ALA A 10 34.95 -19.18 30.87
CA ALA A 10 33.71 -18.48 30.65
C ALA A 10 32.59 -19.02 31.59
N LEU A 11 32.47 -20.33 31.73
CA LEU A 11 31.48 -20.95 32.62
C LEU A 11 31.71 -20.62 34.12
N ARG A 12 32.98 -20.46 34.55
CA ARG A 12 33.28 -20.01 35.92
C ARG A 12 32.95 -18.54 36.10
N LEU A 13 33.17 -17.70 35.11
CA LEU A 13 32.82 -16.27 35.10
C LEU A 13 31.28 -16.09 35.19
N TRP A 14 30.51 -16.92 34.49
CA TRP A 14 29.08 -16.93 34.56
C TRP A 14 28.52 -17.21 35.97
N LYS A 15 29.10 -18.19 36.66
CA LYS A 15 28.72 -18.48 38.06
C LYS A 15 29.11 -17.37 39.04
N ARG A 16 30.19 -16.61 38.75
CA ARG A 16 30.70 -15.59 39.63
C ARG A 16 30.00 -14.23 39.47
N TYR A 17 29.48 -13.95 38.27
CA TYR A 17 28.83 -12.67 37.94
C TYR A 17 27.49 -12.90 37.18
N PRO A 18 26.49 -13.48 37.82
CA PRO A 18 25.24 -13.86 37.18
C PRO A 18 24.48 -12.64 36.61
N THR A 19 24.51 -11.51 37.30
CA THR A 19 23.90 -10.25 36.86
C THR A 19 24.49 -9.74 35.56
N LEU A 20 25.79 -9.84 35.35
CA LEU A 20 26.46 -9.44 34.12
C LEU A 20 26.01 -10.29 32.93
N VAL A 21 25.91 -11.59 33.14
CA VAL A 21 25.44 -12.55 32.11
C VAL A 21 24.00 -12.28 31.72
N VAL A 22 23.13 -12.05 32.71
CA VAL A 22 21.71 -11.75 32.45
C VAL A 22 21.55 -10.44 31.70
N VAL A 23 22.24 -9.37 32.12
CA VAL A 23 22.15 -8.05 31.46
C VAL A 23 22.73 -8.11 30.04
N ALA A 24 23.89 -8.74 29.86
CA ALA A 24 24.48 -8.90 28.52
C ALA A 24 23.62 -9.78 27.62
N GLY A 25 23.09 -10.87 28.14
CA GLY A 25 22.19 -11.77 27.40
C GLY A 25 20.89 -11.09 26.99
N LEU A 26 20.26 -10.34 27.90
CA LEU A 26 19.07 -9.56 27.60
C LEU A 26 19.33 -8.44 26.58
N SER A 27 20.44 -7.71 26.72
CA SER A 27 20.80 -6.65 25.78
C SER A 27 21.06 -7.19 24.38
N LEU A 28 21.81 -8.29 24.25
CA LEU A 28 22.05 -8.96 22.96
C LEU A 28 20.79 -9.58 22.40
N GLY A 29 19.99 -10.26 23.25
CA GLY A 29 18.73 -10.87 22.83
C GLY A 29 17.71 -9.87 22.33
N LEU A 30 17.56 -8.72 22.99
CA LEU A 30 16.71 -7.62 22.55
C LEU A 30 17.25 -7.00 21.25
N GLY A 31 18.54 -6.76 21.16
CA GLY A 31 19.16 -6.21 19.94
C GLY A 31 18.98 -7.10 18.73
N VAL A 32 19.32 -8.38 18.83
CA VAL A 32 19.15 -9.36 17.74
C VAL A 32 17.69 -9.58 17.42
N GLY A 33 16.82 -9.73 18.44
CA GLY A 33 15.39 -9.95 18.25
C GLY A 33 14.72 -8.78 17.54
N ALA A 34 14.97 -7.56 17.99
CA ALA A 34 14.43 -6.34 17.35
C ALA A 34 14.91 -6.21 15.89
N THR A 35 16.20 -6.43 15.64
CA THR A 35 16.78 -6.36 14.29
C THR A 35 16.19 -7.39 13.35
N THR A 36 16.07 -8.64 13.80
CA THR A 36 15.55 -9.74 12.99
C THR A 36 14.08 -9.51 12.67
N THR A 37 13.27 -9.11 13.65
CA THR A 37 11.85 -8.82 13.45
C THR A 37 11.67 -7.69 12.44
N MET A 38 12.42 -6.62 12.60
CA MET A 38 12.31 -5.45 11.76
C MET A 38 12.80 -5.72 10.32
N TYR A 39 13.93 -6.45 10.18
CA TYR A 39 14.39 -6.91 8.88
C TYR A 39 13.34 -7.76 8.16
N SER A 40 12.67 -8.67 8.89
CA SER A 40 11.61 -9.51 8.34
C SER A 40 10.42 -8.69 7.85
N VAL A 41 10.03 -7.65 8.61
CA VAL A 41 8.94 -6.74 8.21
C VAL A 41 9.34 -5.94 6.97
N VAL A 42 10.52 -5.30 6.98
CA VAL A 42 11.01 -4.53 5.83
C VAL A 42 11.12 -5.41 4.59
N ASN A 43 11.72 -6.59 4.73
CA ASN A 43 11.88 -7.52 3.61
C ASN A 43 10.53 -7.97 3.04
N ARG A 44 9.53 -8.23 3.90
CA ARG A 44 8.18 -8.60 3.47
C ARG A 44 7.46 -7.46 2.76
N VAL A 45 7.61 -6.23 3.25
CA VAL A 45 7.02 -5.03 2.64
C VAL A 45 7.71 -4.70 1.33
N SER A 46 9.06 -4.75 1.28
CA SER A 46 9.84 -4.43 0.08
C SER A 46 9.60 -5.42 -1.08
N HIS A 47 9.27 -6.67 -0.76
CA HIS A 47 8.99 -7.73 -1.74
C HIS A 47 7.51 -8.09 -1.80
N TYR A 48 6.62 -7.18 -1.37
CA TYR A 48 5.19 -7.41 -1.48
C TYR A 48 4.77 -7.39 -2.96
N GLU A 49 4.41 -8.54 -3.48
CA GLU A 49 3.92 -8.68 -4.85
C GLU A 49 2.45 -8.27 -4.91
N LEU A 50 2.18 -7.17 -5.60
CA LEU A 50 0.81 -6.70 -5.84
C LEU A 50 0.05 -7.58 -6.84
N GLY A 51 0.75 -8.49 -7.53
CA GLY A 51 0.16 -9.35 -8.55
C GLY A 51 -0.28 -8.59 -9.82
N PHE A 52 0.10 -7.32 -9.96
CA PHE A 52 -0.25 -6.49 -11.11
C PHE A 52 0.69 -6.76 -12.29
N LYS A 53 0.13 -6.65 -13.48
CA LYS A 53 0.92 -6.78 -14.70
C LYS A 53 1.88 -5.58 -14.84
N ASP A 54 3.15 -5.85 -15.16
CA ASP A 54 4.18 -4.81 -15.37
C ASP A 54 4.19 -3.75 -14.26
N VAL A 55 4.27 -4.19 -12.99
CA VAL A 55 4.18 -3.32 -11.80
C VAL A 55 5.18 -2.18 -11.81
N ASP A 56 6.34 -2.34 -12.44
CA ASP A 56 7.38 -1.32 -12.58
C ASP A 56 6.92 -0.10 -13.40
N ARG A 57 5.89 -0.26 -14.21
CA ARG A 57 5.26 0.84 -14.98
C ARG A 57 4.07 1.46 -14.25
N MET A 58 3.70 0.91 -13.08
CA MET A 58 2.59 1.42 -12.30
C MET A 58 3.03 2.55 -11.38
N VAL A 59 2.26 3.62 -11.39
CA VAL A 59 2.51 4.82 -10.59
C VAL A 59 1.23 5.29 -9.90
N ILE A 60 1.40 6.02 -8.81
CA ILE A 60 0.34 6.85 -8.21
C ILE A 60 0.58 8.30 -8.65
N PHE A 61 -0.50 8.95 -9.02
CA PHE A 61 -0.50 10.33 -9.44
C PHE A 61 -1.23 11.21 -8.42
N TRP A 62 -0.57 12.30 -8.00
CA TRP A 62 -1.10 13.29 -7.08
C TRP A 62 -0.97 14.70 -7.66
N ASN A 63 -1.92 15.57 -7.32
CA ASN A 63 -1.71 17.01 -7.42
C ASN A 63 -1.09 17.53 -6.11
N THR A 64 -0.23 18.52 -6.22
CA THR A 64 0.38 19.22 -5.08
C THR A 64 0.15 20.73 -5.18
N GLN A 65 0.00 21.40 -4.05
CA GLN A 65 -0.08 22.87 -3.96
C GLN A 65 0.84 23.32 -2.81
N PRO A 66 2.15 23.47 -3.08
CA PRO A 66 3.14 23.77 -2.04
C PRO A 66 2.88 25.08 -1.30
N ASP A 67 2.33 26.09 -1.98
CA ASP A 67 1.93 27.38 -1.42
C ASP A 67 0.82 27.28 -0.37
N LYS A 68 0.01 26.21 -0.43
CA LYS A 68 -1.04 25.90 0.55
C LYS A 68 -0.63 24.79 1.53
N GLY A 69 0.62 24.31 1.47
CA GLY A 69 1.09 23.18 2.27
C GLY A 69 0.45 21.83 1.90
N ILE A 70 -0.11 21.70 0.69
CA ILE A 70 -0.73 20.46 0.20
C ILE A 70 0.31 19.69 -0.57
N ASP A 71 0.83 18.60 0.02
CA ASP A 71 1.83 17.74 -0.59
C ASP A 71 1.23 16.60 -1.43
N ARG A 72 0.05 16.11 -1.06
CA ARG A 72 -0.67 15.06 -1.78
C ARG A 72 -2.16 15.33 -1.77
N GLN A 73 -2.72 15.49 -2.96
CA GLN A 73 -4.15 15.62 -3.19
C GLN A 73 -4.52 14.79 -4.42
N PRO A 74 -5.61 14.02 -4.40
CA PRO A 74 -6.08 13.35 -5.60
C PRO A 74 -6.27 14.35 -6.75
N PRO A 75 -5.96 13.98 -7.99
CA PRO A 75 -6.25 14.82 -9.14
C PRO A 75 -7.77 14.99 -9.31
N THR A 76 -8.17 16.10 -9.90
CA THR A 76 -9.56 16.25 -10.31
C THR A 76 -9.84 15.42 -11.55
N TRP A 77 -11.11 15.10 -11.79
CA TRP A 77 -11.52 14.35 -12.97
C TRP A 77 -11.06 15.00 -14.27
N GLU A 78 -11.16 16.32 -14.36
CA GLU A 78 -10.75 17.08 -15.55
C GLU A 78 -9.24 16.95 -15.84
N VAL A 79 -8.42 16.90 -14.81
CA VAL A 79 -6.98 16.65 -14.93
C VAL A 79 -6.73 15.26 -15.47
N VAL A 80 -7.41 14.23 -14.94
CA VAL A 80 -7.30 12.85 -15.42
C VAL A 80 -7.72 12.74 -16.88
N GLN A 81 -8.85 13.33 -17.25
CA GLN A 81 -9.32 13.35 -18.64
C GLN A 81 -8.35 14.09 -19.57
N ALA A 82 -7.82 15.22 -19.13
CA ALA A 82 -6.83 15.98 -19.94
C ALA A 82 -5.54 15.20 -20.15
N LEU A 83 -5.06 14.47 -19.13
CA LEU A 83 -3.91 13.58 -19.24
C LEU A 83 -4.15 12.44 -20.23
N LEU A 84 -5.30 11.78 -20.15
CA LEU A 84 -5.64 10.68 -21.06
C LEU A 84 -5.85 11.15 -22.50
N LYS A 85 -6.38 12.36 -22.69
CA LYS A 85 -6.66 12.91 -24.04
C LYS A 85 -5.45 13.55 -24.69
N ASN A 86 -4.67 14.33 -23.93
CA ASN A 86 -3.62 15.21 -24.46
C ASN A 86 -2.23 14.74 -24.06
N GLY A 87 -2.11 13.82 -23.10
CA GLY A 87 -0.83 13.31 -22.61
C GLY A 87 -0.27 12.22 -23.51
N SER A 88 1.04 12.07 -23.45
CA SER A 88 1.79 11.07 -24.21
C SER A 88 2.42 9.99 -23.33
N THR A 89 2.48 10.22 -22.00
CA THR A 89 3.24 9.38 -21.06
C THR A 89 2.42 8.26 -20.45
N PHE A 90 1.11 8.44 -20.25
CA PHE A 90 0.24 7.43 -19.67
C PHE A 90 -0.42 6.55 -20.74
N GLU A 91 -0.44 5.25 -20.50
CA GLU A 91 -1.22 4.26 -21.26
C GLU A 91 -2.66 4.23 -20.75
N ALA A 92 -2.85 4.26 -19.43
CA ALA A 92 -4.14 4.29 -18.76
C ALA A 92 -4.01 4.99 -17.40
N ILE A 93 -5.09 5.59 -16.93
CA ILE A 93 -5.24 6.07 -15.56
C ILE A 93 -6.58 5.57 -15.05
N GLY A 94 -6.58 4.93 -13.89
CA GLY A 94 -7.77 4.44 -13.20
C GLY A 94 -7.90 5.09 -11.84
N LEU A 95 -9.14 5.37 -11.45
CA LEU A 95 -9.47 5.94 -10.14
C LEU A 95 -10.17 4.92 -9.26
N ALA A 96 -9.82 4.90 -7.99
CA ALA A 96 -10.49 4.11 -6.97
C ALA A 96 -10.66 4.92 -5.68
N GLN A 97 -11.69 4.63 -4.92
CA GLN A 97 -11.90 5.25 -3.61
C GLN A 97 -11.26 4.40 -2.51
N PHE A 98 -10.43 5.02 -1.68
CA PHE A 98 -9.86 4.36 -0.50
C PHE A 98 -10.91 4.11 0.59
N GLY A 99 -10.64 3.10 1.42
CA GLY A 99 -11.36 2.85 2.67
C GLY A 99 -12.66 2.09 2.51
N GLY A 100 -13.07 1.82 1.27
CA GLY A 100 -14.35 1.15 1.00
C GLY A 100 -15.56 1.90 1.58
N ALA A 101 -16.73 1.64 1.04
CA ALA A 101 -17.99 2.15 1.55
C ALA A 101 -18.83 0.96 2.10
N PRO A 102 -19.32 1.02 3.36
CA PRO A 102 -20.14 -0.05 3.90
C PRO A 102 -21.55 -0.02 3.27
N VAL A 103 -21.97 -1.16 2.75
CA VAL A 103 -23.29 -1.36 2.11
C VAL A 103 -23.90 -2.68 2.56
N THR A 104 -25.19 -2.85 2.34
CA THR A 104 -25.92 -4.10 2.61
C THR A 104 -26.03 -4.91 1.33
N LEU A 105 -25.44 -6.10 1.30
CA LEU A 105 -25.60 -7.07 0.22
C LEU A 105 -26.71 -8.05 0.61
N SER A 106 -27.73 -8.18 -0.25
CA SER A 106 -28.87 -9.10 -0.07
C SER A 106 -29.23 -9.82 -1.39
N GLY A 107 -30.11 -10.84 -1.29
CA GLY A 107 -30.43 -11.70 -2.44
C GLY A 107 -29.47 -12.89 -2.60
N ALA A 108 -28.47 -13.04 -1.70
CA ALA A 108 -27.75 -14.27 -1.41
C ALA A 108 -28.43 -14.99 -0.23
N ALA A 109 -27.82 -16.02 0.34
CA ALA A 109 -28.42 -16.81 1.41
C ALA A 109 -28.83 -15.97 2.63
N GLU A 110 -28.04 -14.95 3.00
CA GLU A 110 -28.31 -14.07 4.15
C GLU A 110 -27.85 -12.64 3.86
N SER A 111 -28.67 -11.65 4.25
CA SER A 111 -28.30 -10.24 4.13
C SER A 111 -27.14 -9.91 5.06
N SER A 112 -26.13 -9.24 4.53
CA SER A 112 -24.93 -8.93 5.29
C SER A 112 -24.33 -7.58 4.93
N ARG A 113 -23.71 -6.93 5.92
CA ARG A 113 -22.96 -5.70 5.70
C ARG A 113 -21.59 -6.03 5.13
N VAL A 114 -21.23 -5.40 4.03
CA VAL A 114 -19.97 -5.62 3.30
C VAL A 114 -19.35 -4.29 2.91
N LEU A 115 -18.07 -4.32 2.52
CA LEU A 115 -17.40 -3.14 1.98
C LEU A 115 -17.39 -3.23 0.44
N GLN A 116 -17.87 -2.20 -0.21
CA GLN A 116 -17.65 -1.97 -1.64
C GLN A 116 -16.54 -0.95 -1.86
N MET A 117 -15.84 -1.07 -2.97
CA MET A 117 -14.88 -0.04 -3.42
C MET A 117 -15.40 0.59 -4.71
N PRO A 118 -15.78 1.86 -4.71
CA PRO A 118 -16.10 2.60 -5.92
C PRO A 118 -14.87 2.77 -6.82
N VAL A 119 -15.04 2.50 -8.11
CA VAL A 119 -13.99 2.61 -9.14
C VAL A 119 -14.54 3.30 -10.39
N ASP A 120 -13.67 3.96 -11.15
CA ASP A 120 -14.00 4.43 -12.49
C ASP A 120 -13.85 3.32 -13.55
N VAL A 121 -14.09 3.67 -14.81
CA VAL A 121 -14.02 2.72 -15.94
C VAL A 121 -12.67 1.99 -16.05
N ASN A 122 -11.58 2.65 -15.68
CA ASN A 122 -10.25 2.10 -15.76
C ASN A 122 -9.73 1.54 -14.43
N GLY A 123 -10.46 1.73 -13.32
CA GLY A 123 -9.99 1.43 -11.97
C GLY A 123 -9.54 -0.01 -11.76
N LEU A 124 -10.18 -0.98 -12.42
CA LEU A 124 -9.76 -2.37 -12.39
C LEU A 124 -8.85 -2.76 -13.57
N SER A 125 -9.06 -2.17 -14.75
CA SER A 125 -8.31 -2.55 -15.95
C SER A 125 -6.87 -2.01 -15.92
N VAL A 126 -6.65 -0.86 -15.27
CA VAL A 126 -5.32 -0.22 -15.17
C VAL A 126 -4.25 -1.12 -14.56
N VAL A 127 -4.61 -2.02 -13.65
CA VAL A 127 -3.68 -2.94 -13.00
C VAL A 127 -3.35 -4.17 -13.84
N GLY A 128 -4.06 -4.37 -14.96
CA GLY A 128 -3.77 -5.42 -15.93
C GLY A 128 -3.99 -6.85 -15.44
N VAL A 129 -4.79 -7.03 -14.39
CA VAL A 129 -5.17 -8.35 -13.85
C VAL A 129 -6.48 -8.78 -14.51
N SER A 130 -6.44 -9.92 -15.17
CA SER A 130 -7.64 -10.51 -15.76
C SER A 130 -8.55 -11.11 -14.68
N PRO A 131 -9.88 -10.94 -14.77
CA PRO A 131 -10.79 -11.62 -13.86
C PRO A 131 -10.72 -13.14 -14.06
N LEU A 132 -11.04 -13.88 -12.99
CA LEU A 132 -11.14 -15.34 -13.02
C LEU A 132 -12.34 -15.81 -13.85
N LEU A 133 -13.48 -15.11 -13.72
CA LEU A 133 -14.71 -15.33 -14.47
C LEU A 133 -15.23 -14.00 -15.01
N GLY A 134 -15.82 -14.03 -16.19
CA GLY A 134 -16.44 -12.84 -16.80
C GLY A 134 -15.43 -11.79 -17.24
N ARG A 135 -15.72 -10.53 -16.98
CA ARG A 135 -14.93 -9.37 -17.42
C ARG A 135 -14.87 -8.26 -16.37
N THR A 136 -13.94 -7.32 -16.56
CA THR A 136 -13.93 -6.02 -15.86
C THR A 136 -14.88 -5.04 -16.56
N TYR A 137 -14.88 -3.79 -16.12
CA TYR A 137 -15.71 -2.73 -16.69
C TYR A 137 -15.28 -2.37 -18.11
N LEU A 138 -16.27 -2.01 -18.92
CA LEU A 138 -16.14 -1.42 -20.25
C LEU A 138 -16.74 0.00 -20.23
N PRO A 139 -16.40 0.85 -21.21
CA PRO A 139 -17.00 2.19 -21.31
C PRO A 139 -18.53 2.20 -21.30
N GLU A 140 -19.17 1.20 -21.91
CA GLU A 140 -20.64 1.07 -21.96
C GLU A 140 -21.26 0.96 -20.56
N ASP A 141 -20.62 0.25 -19.63
CA ASP A 141 -21.11 0.09 -18.25
C ASP A 141 -21.22 1.46 -17.54
N PHE A 142 -20.35 2.42 -17.91
CA PHE A 142 -20.34 3.78 -17.38
C PHE A 142 -21.27 4.73 -18.12
N GLU A 143 -21.50 4.53 -19.41
CA GLU A 143 -22.54 5.29 -20.13
C GLU A 143 -23.92 5.03 -19.54
N ASP A 144 -24.21 3.78 -19.20
CA ASP A 144 -25.46 3.41 -18.53
C ASP A 144 -25.57 4.03 -17.15
N LEU A 145 -24.48 4.05 -16.38
CA LEU A 145 -24.41 4.74 -15.09
C LEU A 145 -24.71 6.23 -15.21
N ILE A 146 -24.14 6.92 -16.21
CA ILE A 146 -24.35 8.35 -16.44
C ILE A 146 -25.79 8.63 -16.85
N LYS A 147 -26.35 7.83 -17.77
CA LYS A 147 -27.71 7.99 -18.29
C LYS A 147 -28.77 7.66 -17.24
N GLN A 148 -28.58 6.59 -16.48
CA GLN A 148 -29.58 6.05 -15.55
C GLN A 148 -29.34 6.47 -14.09
N LYS A 149 -28.23 7.14 -13.80
CA LYS A 149 -27.78 7.56 -12.45
C LYS A 149 -27.54 6.42 -11.46
N GLU A 150 -27.50 5.18 -11.92
CA GLU A 150 -27.36 3.99 -11.09
C GLU A 150 -26.34 3.03 -11.71
N ALA A 151 -25.38 2.59 -10.90
CA ALA A 151 -24.48 1.53 -11.30
C ALA A 151 -25.24 0.20 -11.27
N ARG A 152 -25.33 -0.50 -12.41
CA ARG A 152 -26.00 -1.79 -12.48
C ARG A 152 -25.07 -2.98 -12.39
N SER A 153 -23.79 -2.77 -12.69
CA SER A 153 -22.78 -3.82 -12.77
C SER A 153 -21.86 -3.80 -11.57
N ILE A 154 -21.47 -4.98 -11.08
CA ILE A 154 -20.45 -5.15 -10.05
C ILE A 154 -19.45 -6.23 -10.46
N VAL A 155 -18.18 -6.04 -10.06
CA VAL A 155 -17.14 -7.07 -10.11
C VAL A 155 -16.88 -7.52 -8.68
N ILE A 156 -17.06 -8.82 -8.40
CA ILE A 156 -16.96 -9.33 -7.03
C ILE A 156 -15.59 -9.92 -6.73
N SER A 157 -15.23 -9.94 -5.45
CA SER A 157 -14.01 -10.63 -5.00
C SER A 157 -14.22 -12.15 -5.00
N HIS A 158 -13.13 -12.90 -5.18
CA HIS A 158 -13.14 -14.35 -5.07
C HIS A 158 -13.72 -14.83 -3.71
N GLU A 159 -13.38 -14.13 -2.64
CA GLU A 159 -13.83 -14.43 -1.30
C GLU A 159 -15.36 -14.26 -1.16
N THR A 160 -15.93 -13.22 -1.77
CA THR A 160 -17.38 -13.02 -1.80
C THR A 160 -18.06 -14.12 -2.62
N TRP A 161 -17.50 -14.44 -3.80
CA TRP A 161 -18.03 -15.52 -4.63
C TRP A 161 -18.06 -16.86 -3.88
N GLN A 162 -16.93 -17.25 -3.26
CA GLN A 162 -16.84 -18.53 -2.55
C GLN A 162 -17.65 -18.58 -1.26
N ARG A 163 -17.51 -17.57 -0.39
CA ARG A 163 -18.06 -17.64 0.96
C ARG A 163 -19.51 -17.22 1.06
N ARG A 164 -19.95 -16.28 0.23
CA ARG A 164 -21.30 -15.72 0.29
C ARG A 164 -22.24 -16.25 -0.78
N LEU A 165 -21.69 -16.61 -1.94
CA LEU A 165 -22.46 -17.10 -3.08
C LEU A 165 -22.22 -18.60 -3.35
N GLY A 166 -21.52 -19.29 -2.43
CA GLY A 166 -21.33 -20.75 -2.47
C GLY A 166 -20.49 -21.26 -3.64
N GLY A 167 -19.71 -20.39 -4.30
CA GLY A 167 -18.90 -20.77 -5.47
C GLY A 167 -19.73 -21.13 -6.71
N MET A 168 -20.92 -20.54 -6.84
CA MET A 168 -21.90 -20.76 -7.92
C MET A 168 -21.24 -20.61 -9.30
N GLU A 169 -21.29 -21.63 -10.13
CA GLU A 169 -20.63 -21.64 -11.47
C GLU A 169 -21.23 -20.61 -12.42
N ASP A 170 -22.56 -20.38 -12.34
CA ASP A 170 -23.32 -19.47 -13.19
C ASP A 170 -23.50 -18.08 -12.56
N VAL A 171 -22.54 -17.61 -11.74
CA VAL A 171 -22.62 -16.32 -11.03
C VAL A 171 -22.63 -15.11 -11.97
N ILE A 172 -22.02 -15.21 -13.14
CA ILE A 172 -22.01 -14.12 -14.14
C ILE A 172 -23.42 -13.92 -14.70
N GLY A 173 -23.89 -12.67 -14.69
CA GLY A 173 -25.26 -12.29 -15.08
C GLY A 173 -26.30 -12.44 -13.97
N LYS A 174 -25.97 -13.01 -12.81
CA LYS A 174 -26.87 -13.01 -11.65
C LYS A 174 -26.94 -11.63 -11.02
N SER A 175 -28.13 -11.30 -10.51
CA SER A 175 -28.37 -10.03 -9.82
C SER A 175 -28.55 -10.24 -8.32
N PHE A 176 -27.90 -9.38 -7.57
CA PHE A 176 -28.01 -9.25 -6.12
C PHE A 176 -28.42 -7.83 -5.77
N HIS A 177 -28.93 -7.60 -4.58
CA HIS A 177 -29.33 -6.26 -4.14
C HIS A 177 -28.24 -5.64 -3.27
N VAL A 178 -27.84 -4.43 -3.61
CA VAL A 178 -26.92 -3.59 -2.82
C VAL A 178 -27.69 -2.38 -2.34
N ASP A 179 -27.89 -2.27 -1.02
CA ASP A 179 -28.77 -1.26 -0.39
C ASP A 179 -30.19 -1.20 -1.01
N GLY A 180 -30.72 -2.38 -1.41
CA GLY A 180 -32.03 -2.51 -2.02
C GLY A 180 -32.04 -2.40 -3.55
N GLU A 181 -30.97 -1.92 -4.16
CA GLU A 181 -30.87 -1.75 -5.61
C GLU A 181 -30.27 -2.98 -6.30
N PRO A 182 -30.84 -3.46 -7.42
CA PRO A 182 -30.33 -4.63 -8.12
C PRO A 182 -28.99 -4.33 -8.80
N ARG A 183 -28.01 -5.22 -8.59
CA ARG A 183 -26.66 -5.17 -9.18
C ARG A 183 -26.36 -6.50 -9.86
N THR A 184 -25.90 -6.47 -11.09
CA THR A 184 -25.54 -7.66 -11.87
C THR A 184 -24.05 -7.94 -11.78
N VAL A 185 -23.67 -9.17 -11.46
CA VAL A 185 -22.27 -9.59 -11.45
C VAL A 185 -21.78 -9.76 -12.88
N ILE A 186 -20.77 -9.00 -13.27
CA ILE A 186 -20.12 -9.08 -14.59
C ILE A 186 -18.76 -9.77 -14.55
N GLY A 187 -18.15 -9.89 -13.37
CA GLY A 187 -16.85 -10.54 -13.22
C GLY A 187 -16.53 -10.94 -11.79
N VAL A 188 -15.61 -11.88 -11.67
CA VAL A 188 -15.03 -12.36 -10.41
C VAL A 188 -13.53 -12.19 -10.49
N MET A 189 -12.94 -11.43 -9.57
CA MET A 189 -11.48 -11.26 -9.53
C MET A 189 -10.77 -12.51 -8.99
N PRO A 190 -9.50 -12.72 -9.33
CA PRO A 190 -8.73 -13.85 -8.82
C PRO A 190 -8.62 -13.87 -7.31
N ARG A 191 -8.34 -15.05 -6.75
CA ARG A 191 -8.11 -15.22 -5.32
C ARG A 191 -6.99 -14.31 -4.80
N GLY A 192 -7.26 -13.60 -3.70
CA GLY A 192 -6.29 -12.71 -3.07
C GLY A 192 -6.05 -11.39 -3.80
N PHE A 193 -6.83 -11.09 -4.86
CA PHE A 193 -6.72 -9.82 -5.55
C PHE A 193 -7.10 -8.67 -4.61
N LYS A 194 -6.23 -7.66 -4.55
CA LYS A 194 -6.42 -6.41 -3.81
C LYS A 194 -5.98 -5.26 -4.70
N LEU A 195 -6.85 -4.29 -4.88
CA LEU A 195 -6.50 -3.08 -5.62
C LEU A 195 -5.57 -2.18 -4.79
N VAL A 196 -5.75 -2.22 -3.47
CA VAL A 196 -4.93 -1.51 -2.48
C VAL A 196 -4.45 -2.52 -1.43
N PRO A 197 -3.15 -2.59 -1.12
CA PRO A 197 -2.55 -3.69 -0.35
C PRO A 197 -3.14 -3.93 1.04
N TRP A 198 -3.59 -2.87 1.72
CA TRP A 198 -4.12 -2.93 3.10
C TRP A 198 -5.64 -3.05 3.19
N GLU A 199 -6.33 -3.15 2.05
CA GLU A 199 -7.78 -3.31 2.04
C GLU A 199 -8.16 -4.79 1.87
N ASP A 200 -8.31 -5.47 3.00
CA ASP A 200 -8.47 -6.93 3.06
C ASP A 200 -9.90 -7.44 2.84
N HIS A 201 -10.91 -6.59 2.89
CA HIS A 201 -12.30 -7.05 3.01
C HIS A 201 -13.26 -6.45 1.98
N ILE A 202 -12.72 -6.03 0.83
CA ILE A 202 -13.57 -5.54 -0.26
C ILE A 202 -14.36 -6.72 -0.84
N ALA A 203 -15.68 -6.64 -0.74
CA ALA A 203 -16.58 -7.67 -1.25
C ALA A 203 -16.74 -7.55 -2.77
N PHE A 204 -16.79 -6.33 -3.27
CA PHE A 204 -16.93 -6.06 -4.70
C PHE A 204 -16.48 -4.62 -5.03
N TRP A 205 -16.11 -4.45 -6.27
CA TRP A 205 -15.86 -3.14 -6.88
C TRP A 205 -17.10 -2.71 -7.61
N ALA A 206 -17.54 -1.47 -7.39
CA ALA A 206 -18.74 -0.90 -8.02
C ALA A 206 -18.35 0.22 -8.98
N ALA A 207 -18.92 0.21 -10.19
CA ALA A 207 -18.81 1.34 -11.09
C ALA A 207 -19.39 2.60 -10.41
N ASN A 208 -18.64 3.69 -10.40
CA ASN A 208 -19.10 4.96 -9.87
C ASN A 208 -18.65 6.11 -10.77
N ASP A 209 -19.54 7.07 -10.96
CA ASP A 209 -19.23 8.32 -11.66
C ASP A 209 -18.44 9.24 -10.74
N LEU A 210 -17.13 8.98 -10.69
CA LEU A 210 -16.20 9.76 -9.85
C LEU A 210 -16.02 11.20 -10.34
N SER A 211 -16.54 11.55 -11.53
CA SER A 211 -16.56 12.92 -12.05
C SER A 211 -17.40 13.87 -11.19
N ARG A 212 -18.38 13.30 -10.50
CA ARG A 212 -19.32 14.06 -9.65
C ARG A 212 -18.84 14.26 -8.21
N ILE A 213 -17.72 13.65 -7.84
CA ILE A 213 -17.15 13.77 -6.49
C ILE A 213 -16.10 14.88 -6.52
N PRO A 214 -16.43 16.12 -6.10
CA PRO A 214 -15.45 17.21 -6.09
C PRO A 214 -14.34 16.86 -5.08
N GLN A 215 -13.10 16.76 -5.55
CA GLN A 215 -11.88 16.64 -4.72
C GLN A 215 -12.01 15.65 -3.54
N ALA A 216 -12.48 14.43 -3.83
CA ALA A 216 -12.61 13.42 -2.78
C ALA A 216 -11.21 13.05 -2.24
N ARG A 217 -10.93 13.46 -1.01
CA ARG A 217 -9.67 13.18 -0.29
C ARG A 217 -9.35 11.69 -0.16
N TRP A 218 -10.30 10.84 -0.51
CA TRP A 218 -10.25 9.39 -0.38
C TRP A 218 -10.06 8.68 -1.72
N MET A 219 -9.66 9.40 -2.76
CA MET A 219 -9.39 8.80 -4.07
C MET A 219 -7.90 8.54 -4.26
N VAL A 220 -7.59 7.50 -5.03
CA VAL A 220 -6.27 7.23 -5.57
C VAL A 220 -6.35 7.19 -7.09
N ALA A 221 -5.42 7.88 -7.76
CA ALA A 221 -5.24 7.79 -9.19
C ALA A 221 -4.04 6.87 -9.48
N MET A 222 -4.32 5.68 -9.97
CA MET A 222 -3.31 4.73 -10.43
C MET A 222 -3.09 4.94 -11.92
N GLY A 223 -1.84 5.16 -12.31
CA GLY A 223 -1.44 5.31 -13.70
C GLY A 223 -0.59 4.12 -14.17
N ARG A 224 -0.76 3.74 -15.42
CA ARG A 224 0.18 2.88 -16.14
C ARG A 224 0.95 3.72 -17.13
N LEU A 225 2.27 3.76 -17.00
CA LEU A 225 3.13 4.46 -17.95
C LEU A 225 3.30 3.64 -19.24
N LYS A 226 3.43 4.34 -20.37
CA LYS A 226 3.80 3.69 -21.64
C LYS A 226 5.20 3.07 -21.54
N PRO A 227 5.50 2.03 -22.31
CA PRO A 227 6.83 1.43 -22.35
C PRO A 227 7.92 2.48 -22.61
N GLY A 228 9.01 2.43 -21.81
CA GLY A 228 10.15 3.31 -21.93
C GLY A 228 9.97 4.72 -21.35
N VAL A 229 8.80 5.09 -20.83
CA VAL A 229 8.56 6.37 -20.17
C VAL A 229 9.11 6.34 -18.75
N THR A 230 9.89 7.36 -18.38
CA THR A 230 10.39 7.53 -17.01
C THR A 230 9.37 8.23 -16.11
N VAL A 231 9.41 7.97 -14.82
CA VAL A 231 8.57 8.66 -13.82
C VAL A 231 8.76 10.19 -13.89
N ALA A 232 10.00 10.65 -14.06
CA ALA A 232 10.31 12.08 -14.18
C ALA A 232 9.66 12.72 -15.42
N ALA A 233 9.65 12.03 -16.56
CA ALA A 233 8.99 12.52 -17.77
C ALA A 233 7.46 12.60 -17.58
N ALA A 234 6.87 11.57 -16.96
CA ALA A 234 5.45 11.56 -16.65
C ALA A 234 5.07 12.67 -15.65
N GLU A 235 5.90 12.94 -14.65
CA GLU A 235 5.68 14.02 -13.68
C GLU A 235 5.76 15.41 -14.33
N ALA A 236 6.70 15.63 -15.23
CA ALA A 236 6.84 16.88 -15.96
C ALA A 236 5.62 17.16 -16.86
N GLU A 237 5.18 16.17 -17.64
CA GLU A 237 3.97 16.26 -18.47
C GLU A 237 2.73 16.47 -17.60
N ALA A 238 2.55 15.65 -16.56
CA ALA A 238 1.42 15.74 -15.65
C ALA A 238 1.37 17.10 -14.94
N THR A 239 2.52 17.66 -14.54
CA THR A 239 2.59 19.03 -13.98
C THR A 239 2.11 20.08 -14.96
N THR A 240 2.53 19.97 -16.23
CA THR A 240 2.14 20.93 -17.26
C THR A 240 0.63 20.89 -17.51
N ILE A 241 0.07 19.70 -17.69
CA ILE A 241 -1.37 19.51 -17.95
C ILE A 241 -2.21 19.88 -16.73
N SER A 242 -1.82 19.44 -15.53
CA SER A 242 -2.52 19.79 -14.29
C SER A 242 -2.59 21.30 -14.10
N ARG A 243 -1.47 21.99 -14.31
CA ARG A 243 -1.41 23.44 -14.20
C ARG A 243 -2.37 24.11 -15.18
N GLN A 244 -2.34 23.74 -16.45
CA GLN A 244 -3.24 24.30 -17.47
C GLN A 244 -4.72 24.12 -17.09
N VAL A 245 -5.11 22.92 -16.64
CA VAL A 245 -6.49 22.64 -16.24
C VAL A 245 -6.89 23.46 -15.01
N MET A 246 -6.03 23.53 -13.99
CA MET A 246 -6.34 24.22 -12.73
C MET A 246 -6.36 25.74 -12.90
N GLU A 247 -5.46 26.30 -13.72
CA GLU A 247 -5.48 27.72 -14.10
C GLU A 247 -6.74 28.10 -14.88
N ALA A 248 -7.20 27.23 -15.79
CA ALA A 248 -8.47 27.42 -16.51
C ALA A 248 -9.69 27.39 -15.57
N ARG A 249 -9.58 26.77 -14.39
CA ARG A 249 -10.60 26.77 -13.33
C ARG A 249 -10.50 28.00 -12.38
N GLY A 250 -9.51 28.83 -12.54
CA GLY A 250 -9.30 30.04 -11.74
C GLY A 250 -8.29 29.90 -10.60
N ASP A 251 -7.51 28.83 -10.55
CA ASP A 251 -6.38 28.74 -9.62
C ASP A 251 -5.27 29.73 -10.04
N LYS A 252 -4.48 30.16 -9.05
CA LYS A 252 -3.37 31.07 -9.30
C LYS A 252 -2.33 30.38 -10.20
N PRO A 253 -1.80 31.06 -11.22
CA PRO A 253 -0.79 30.52 -12.10
C PRO A 253 0.42 29.97 -11.34
N GLY A 254 0.88 28.78 -11.75
CA GLY A 254 2.09 28.17 -11.23
C GLY A 254 1.98 27.52 -9.84
N THR A 255 0.82 27.55 -9.17
CA THR A 255 0.67 26.98 -7.82
C THR A 255 0.47 25.46 -7.81
N THR A 256 -0.10 24.90 -8.87
CA THR A 256 -0.35 23.46 -8.98
C THR A 256 0.82 22.75 -9.66
N LYS A 257 1.29 21.67 -9.05
CA LYS A 257 2.25 20.71 -9.61
C LYS A 257 1.66 19.31 -9.53
N ALA A 258 2.18 18.41 -10.34
CA ALA A 258 1.93 16.99 -10.19
C ALA A 258 3.09 16.35 -9.42
N ARG A 259 2.80 15.22 -8.79
CA ARG A 259 3.75 14.30 -8.20
C ARG A 259 3.41 12.89 -8.67
N VAL A 260 4.36 12.25 -9.31
CA VAL A 260 4.22 10.88 -9.81
C VAL A 260 5.19 9.99 -9.06
N GLU A 261 4.67 8.98 -8.37
CA GLU A 261 5.46 8.08 -7.55
C GLU A 261 5.29 6.64 -8.04
N PRO A 262 6.35 5.83 -8.11
CA PRO A 262 6.21 4.40 -8.33
C PRO A 262 5.20 3.80 -7.34
N LEU A 263 4.32 2.92 -7.83
CA LEU A 263 3.21 2.37 -7.06
C LEU A 263 3.66 1.75 -5.73
N HIS A 264 4.74 0.95 -5.78
CA HIS A 264 5.30 0.33 -4.59
C HIS A 264 5.77 1.37 -3.56
N GLN A 265 6.46 2.43 -4.04
CA GLN A 265 6.94 3.51 -3.17
C GLN A 265 5.79 4.34 -2.58
N ALA A 266 4.75 4.59 -3.36
CA ALA A 266 3.57 5.33 -2.90
C ALA A 266 2.80 4.58 -1.79
N PHE A 267 2.75 3.24 -1.87
CA PHE A 267 2.05 2.41 -0.90
C PHE A 267 2.88 2.08 0.34
N PHE A 268 4.16 1.80 0.18
CA PHE A 268 5.01 1.25 1.25
C PHE A 268 6.12 2.21 1.71
N GLY A 269 6.25 3.37 1.06
CA GLY A 269 7.35 4.29 1.32
C GLY A 269 8.65 3.83 0.65
N ARG A 270 9.74 4.52 0.98
CA ARG A 270 11.09 4.17 0.51
C ARG A 270 11.71 3.20 1.50
N PRO A 271 12.03 1.97 1.07
CA PRO A 271 12.67 0.99 1.96
C PRO A 271 13.98 1.52 2.56
N GLU A 272 14.71 2.36 1.81
CA GLU A 272 16.00 2.94 2.24
C GLU A 272 15.85 3.83 3.47
N ASP A 273 14.78 4.62 3.56
CA ASP A 273 14.50 5.52 4.69
C ASP A 273 14.25 4.71 5.97
N VAL A 274 13.46 3.65 5.85
CA VAL A 274 13.15 2.72 6.94
C VAL A 274 14.42 1.98 7.38
N LEU A 275 15.23 1.49 6.43
CA LEU A 275 16.48 0.78 6.71
C LEU A 275 17.48 1.69 7.44
N THR A 276 17.61 2.95 6.99
CA THR A 276 18.54 3.92 7.59
C THR A 276 18.16 4.23 9.04
N PHE A 277 16.87 4.46 9.30
CA PHE A 277 16.35 4.67 10.65
C PHE A 277 16.62 3.46 11.55
N LEU A 278 16.41 2.26 11.02
CA LEU A 278 16.63 0.99 11.73
C LEU A 278 18.10 0.74 12.05
N LEU A 279 19.00 0.96 11.08
CA LEU A 279 20.43 0.85 11.30
C LEU A 279 20.88 1.81 12.41
N GLY A 280 20.37 3.04 12.43
CA GLY A 280 20.59 3.99 13.50
C GLY A 280 20.13 3.46 14.87
N ALA A 281 18.90 2.98 14.97
CA ALA A 281 18.35 2.46 16.23
C ALA A 281 19.12 1.24 16.75
N VAL A 282 19.46 0.30 15.87
CA VAL A 282 20.26 -0.90 16.23
C VAL A 282 21.65 -0.51 16.67
N SER A 283 22.30 0.44 15.99
CA SER A 283 23.62 0.94 16.38
C SER A 283 23.59 1.56 17.78
N PHE A 284 22.54 2.30 18.12
CA PHE A 284 22.35 2.86 19.46
C PHE A 284 22.18 1.77 20.52
N VAL A 285 21.37 0.75 20.27
CA VAL A 285 21.19 -0.38 21.20
C VAL A 285 22.50 -1.12 21.41
N LEU A 286 23.27 -1.33 20.34
CA LEU A 286 24.57 -1.98 20.41
C LEU A 286 25.57 -1.16 21.22
N LEU A 287 25.61 0.15 21.02
CA LEU A 287 26.47 1.07 21.80
C LEU A 287 26.15 1.03 23.31
N ILE A 288 24.84 1.04 23.66
CA ILE A 288 24.40 0.92 25.06
C ILE A 288 24.83 -0.42 25.64
N ALA A 289 24.65 -1.52 24.89
CA ALA A 289 25.07 -2.85 25.32
C ALA A 289 26.58 -2.92 25.55
N CYS A 290 27.39 -2.39 24.61
CA CYS A 290 28.86 -2.34 24.74
C CYS A 290 29.30 -1.48 25.94
N ALA A 291 28.67 -0.31 26.14
CA ALA A 291 28.99 0.56 27.29
C ALA A 291 28.65 -0.13 28.61
N ASN A 292 27.51 -0.83 28.71
CA ASN A 292 27.16 -1.56 29.91
C ASN A 292 28.13 -2.71 30.21
N VAL A 293 28.52 -3.47 29.18
CA VAL A 293 29.51 -4.55 29.33
C VAL A 293 30.87 -3.98 29.74
N ALA A 294 31.32 -2.89 29.11
CA ALA A 294 32.58 -2.24 29.47
C ALA A 294 32.58 -1.74 30.92
N ASN A 295 31.55 -1.06 31.36
CA ASN A 295 31.41 -0.56 32.73
C ASN A 295 31.42 -1.72 33.75
N MET A 296 30.74 -2.84 33.43
CA MET A 296 30.74 -4.02 34.31
C MET A 296 32.12 -4.71 34.39
N LEU A 297 32.85 -4.77 33.27
CA LEU A 297 34.21 -5.33 33.25
C LEU A 297 35.20 -4.45 34.06
N LEU A 298 35.07 -3.12 33.93
CA LEU A 298 35.86 -2.18 34.73
C LEU A 298 35.58 -2.32 36.22
N ALA A 299 34.34 -2.42 36.63
CA ALA A 299 33.95 -2.63 38.02
C ALA A 299 34.46 -3.98 38.59
N ALA A 300 34.40 -5.04 37.76
CA ALA A 300 34.94 -6.36 38.15
C ALA A 300 36.44 -6.37 38.26
N GLY A 301 37.16 -5.63 37.40
CA GLY A 301 38.61 -5.46 37.45
C GLY A 301 39.08 -4.67 38.69
N ALA A 302 38.37 -3.60 39.03
CA ALA A 302 38.66 -2.79 40.23
C ALA A 302 38.42 -3.59 41.52
N ALA A 303 37.39 -4.43 41.60
CA ALA A 303 37.12 -5.30 42.74
C ALA A 303 38.15 -6.45 42.89
N GLY A 304 38.79 -6.86 41.79
CA GLY A 304 39.85 -7.88 41.80
C GLY A 304 41.20 -7.37 42.33
N SER A 305 41.55 -6.12 42.05
CA SER A 305 42.80 -5.51 42.51
C SER A 305 42.81 -5.18 44.01
N CYS A 306 41.67 -4.92 44.63
CA CYS A 306 41.56 -4.71 46.08
C CYS A 306 41.68 -5.98 46.95
N ARG A 307 41.67 -7.19 46.35
CA ARG A 307 41.84 -8.46 47.05
C ARG A 307 43.26 -9.03 47.06
N SER A 308 44.22 -8.32 46.40
CA SER A 308 45.62 -8.76 46.32
C SER A 308 46.57 -7.91 47.17
N CYS A 309 46.05 -7.02 48.05
CA CYS A 309 46.81 -6.34 49.08
C CYS A 309 46.61 -6.94 50.48
#